data_14dbdd7922a56a87089e1ceff77673d0
#
_entry.id   14dbdd7922a56a87089e1ceff77673d0
#
_cell.length_a   1.000
_cell.length_b   1.000
_cell.length_c   1.000
_cell.angle_alpha   90.00
_cell.angle_beta   90.00
_cell.angle_gamma   90.00
#
_symmetry.space_group_name_H-M   'P 1'
#
loop_
_entity.id
_entity.type
_entity.pdbx_description
1 polymer ?
#
loop_
_entity_poly.entity_id
_entity_poly.type
_entity_poly.pdbx_seq_one_letter_code
_entity_poly.pdbx_strand_id
1 'polypeptide(L)'
;MDPFVHFPVQHVVVCSQCKHAVLPSGIDVHLRGKDKHNMPQTERTRIIQHIQAIEGLVTSRAELNRLVFPLANSPPISELQPPRTDGMQCEFEDDNSRSCRFISCHEDQIRKHCREEHGWENKQKGRPKAGTEKQFPWRSGVHCQHFFVRGPGAQYFEVRAEESSPAISSGDVDLDAAKTALKQAMQQAKEEARCQITKPEEAREPNP
;
A
#
# COMPACT_ATOMS: atom_id res chain seq x y z
N MET A 1 -11.41 -5.80 21.51
CA MET A 1 -10.99 -4.91 20.41
C MET A 1 -11.38 -5.56 19.10
N ASP A 2 -11.95 -4.83 18.16
CA ASP A 2 -12.25 -5.36 16.83
C ASP A 2 -10.94 -5.54 16.06
N PRO A 3 -10.63 -6.76 15.59
CA PRO A 3 -9.37 -7.01 14.89
C PRO A 3 -9.40 -6.55 13.43
N PHE A 4 -10.47 -5.91 12.96
CA PHE A 4 -10.62 -5.49 11.58
C PHE A 4 -10.56 -3.98 11.41
N VAL A 5 -9.86 -3.55 10.39
CA VAL A 5 -9.80 -2.17 9.89
C VAL A 5 -10.57 -2.09 8.58
N HIS A 6 -11.49 -1.13 8.48
CA HIS A 6 -12.26 -0.88 7.25
C HIS A 6 -11.51 0.07 6.31
N PHE A 7 -11.41 -0.33 5.07
CA PHE A 7 -10.87 0.46 3.96
C PHE A 7 -12.01 0.88 3.03
N PRO A 8 -12.61 2.06 3.24
CA PRO A 8 -13.82 2.47 2.53
C PRO A 8 -13.62 2.65 1.03
N VAL A 9 -12.46 3.13 0.59
CA VAL A 9 -12.16 3.34 -0.84
C VAL A 9 -12.01 2.01 -1.58
N GLN A 10 -11.45 1.00 -0.93
CA GLN A 10 -11.25 -0.35 -1.47
C GLN A 10 -12.44 -1.27 -1.20
N HIS A 11 -13.38 -0.84 -0.37
CA HIS A 11 -14.56 -1.62 0.03
C HIS A 11 -14.23 -2.96 0.70
N VAL A 12 -13.16 -3.01 1.49
CA VAL A 12 -12.70 -4.23 2.15
C VAL A 12 -12.47 -4.02 3.65
N VAL A 13 -12.49 -5.10 4.40
CA VAL A 13 -12.01 -5.14 5.78
C VAL A 13 -10.73 -5.97 5.85
N VAL A 14 -9.74 -5.44 6.56
CA VAL A 14 -8.41 -6.04 6.73
C VAL A 14 -8.25 -6.47 8.18
N CYS A 15 -7.85 -7.71 8.41
CA CYS A 15 -7.49 -8.17 9.75
C CYS A 15 -6.12 -7.60 10.13
N SER A 16 -6.06 -6.77 11.17
CA SER A 16 -4.83 -6.11 11.65
C SER A 16 -3.78 -7.08 12.18
N GLN A 17 -4.20 -8.26 12.68
CA GLN A 17 -3.30 -9.29 13.19
C GLN A 17 -2.77 -10.18 12.06
N CYS A 18 -3.64 -10.59 11.14
CA CYS A 18 -3.27 -11.47 10.03
C CYS A 18 -2.72 -10.71 8.82
N LYS A 19 -2.86 -9.38 8.81
CA LYS A 19 -2.31 -8.50 7.77
C LYS A 19 -2.83 -8.81 6.36
N HIS A 20 -4.12 -9.18 6.23
CA HIS A 20 -4.77 -9.39 4.93
C HIS A 20 -6.28 -9.15 5.01
N ALA A 21 -6.89 -8.86 3.87
CA ALA A 21 -8.32 -8.68 3.76
C ALA A 21 -9.08 -10.01 3.87
N VAL A 22 -10.27 -9.94 4.42
CA VAL A 22 -11.17 -11.08 4.58
C VAL A 22 -12.55 -10.70 4.05
N LEU A 23 -13.14 -11.55 3.21
CA LEU A 23 -14.52 -11.34 2.79
C LEU A 23 -15.48 -11.51 3.97
N PRO A 24 -16.59 -10.74 4.04
CA PRO A 24 -17.59 -10.87 5.11
C PRO A 24 -18.05 -12.31 5.34
N SER A 25 -18.25 -13.08 4.28
CA SER A 25 -18.63 -14.49 4.35
C SER A 25 -17.57 -15.41 4.97
N GLY A 26 -16.31 -14.99 5.00
CA GLY A 26 -15.18 -15.77 5.54
C GLY A 26 -14.81 -15.42 6.98
N ILE A 27 -15.38 -14.38 7.56
CA ILE A 27 -14.97 -13.84 8.86
C ILE A 27 -15.15 -14.84 9.99
N ASP A 28 -16.28 -15.57 10.05
CA ASP A 28 -16.50 -16.57 11.09
C ASP A 28 -15.40 -17.64 11.09
N VAL A 29 -15.09 -18.19 9.92
CA VAL A 29 -14.05 -19.21 9.75
C VAL A 29 -12.68 -18.64 10.09
N HIS A 30 -12.41 -17.40 9.70
CA HIS A 30 -11.15 -16.71 9.99
C HIS A 30 -10.93 -16.53 11.50
N LEU A 31 -11.95 -16.05 12.21
CA LEU A 31 -11.88 -15.80 13.66
C LEU A 31 -11.92 -17.05 14.50
N ARG A 32 -12.55 -18.13 14.01
CA ARG A 32 -12.60 -19.43 14.67
C ARG A 32 -11.29 -20.20 14.59
N GLY A 33 -10.42 -19.88 13.64
CA GLY A 33 -9.16 -20.58 13.41
C GLY A 33 -8.30 -20.66 14.67
N LYS A 34 -8.00 -21.88 15.13
CA LYS A 34 -7.25 -22.13 16.37
C LYS A 34 -5.84 -21.53 16.35
N ASP A 35 -5.22 -21.54 15.18
CA ASP A 35 -3.84 -21.06 15.00
C ASP A 35 -3.75 -19.55 14.79
N LYS A 36 -4.89 -18.83 14.74
CA LYS A 36 -4.94 -17.40 14.45
C LYS A 36 -5.59 -16.61 15.58
N HIS A 37 -6.90 -16.78 15.75
CA HIS A 37 -7.66 -15.95 16.70
C HIS A 37 -8.28 -16.75 17.83
N ASN A 38 -8.72 -17.98 17.56
CA ASN A 38 -9.40 -18.86 18.51
C ASN A 38 -10.50 -18.12 19.32
N MET A 39 -11.25 -17.25 18.64
CA MET A 39 -12.18 -16.32 19.28
C MET A 39 -13.49 -17.01 19.69
N PRO A 40 -14.05 -16.71 20.88
CA PRO A 40 -15.33 -17.23 21.34
C PRO A 40 -16.48 -16.87 20.40
N GLN A 41 -17.51 -17.71 20.32
CA GLN A 41 -18.65 -17.53 19.40
C GLN A 41 -19.38 -16.19 19.65
N THR A 42 -19.58 -15.80 20.88
CA THR A 42 -20.27 -14.56 21.23
C THR A 42 -19.58 -13.32 20.67
N GLU A 43 -18.25 -13.27 20.76
CA GLU A 43 -17.46 -12.17 20.19
C GLU A 43 -17.48 -12.20 18.67
N ARG A 44 -17.33 -13.40 18.05
CA ARG A 44 -17.40 -13.53 16.59
C ARG A 44 -18.74 -13.02 16.06
N THR A 45 -19.84 -13.40 16.69
CA THR A 45 -21.18 -12.96 16.28
C THR A 45 -21.30 -11.42 16.32
N ARG A 46 -20.81 -10.78 17.38
CA ARG A 46 -20.79 -9.31 17.50
C ARG A 46 -19.98 -8.66 16.37
N ILE A 47 -18.79 -9.17 16.10
CA ILE A 47 -17.92 -8.63 15.05
C ILE A 47 -18.55 -8.81 13.66
N ILE A 48 -19.13 -9.98 13.39
CA ILE A 48 -19.81 -10.27 12.12
C ILE A 48 -20.98 -9.31 11.91
N GLN A 49 -21.80 -9.09 12.93
CA GLN A 49 -22.92 -8.15 12.85
C GLN A 49 -22.44 -6.72 12.56
N HIS A 50 -21.36 -6.30 13.22
CA HIS A 50 -20.78 -4.99 12.98
C HIS A 50 -20.27 -4.85 11.53
N ILE A 51 -19.56 -5.85 11.03
CA ILE A 51 -19.02 -5.81 9.66
C ILE A 51 -20.14 -5.88 8.61
N GLN A 52 -21.18 -6.69 8.85
CA GLN A 52 -22.33 -6.79 7.95
C GLN A 52 -23.15 -5.48 7.86
N ALA A 53 -23.08 -4.64 8.89
CA ALA A 53 -23.69 -3.31 8.90
C ALA A 53 -22.92 -2.26 8.09
N ILE A 54 -21.69 -2.56 7.64
CA ILE A 54 -20.90 -1.66 6.79
C ILE A 54 -21.42 -1.77 5.37
N GLU A 55 -21.97 -0.68 4.87
CA GLU A 55 -22.47 -0.62 3.49
C GLU A 55 -21.32 -0.61 2.47
N GLY A 56 -21.59 -1.18 1.29
CA GLY A 56 -20.67 -1.12 0.15
C GLY A 56 -19.47 -2.08 0.22
N LEU A 57 -19.36 -2.94 1.23
CA LEU A 57 -18.29 -3.93 1.25
C LEU A 57 -18.41 -4.92 0.09
N VAL A 58 -17.25 -5.32 -0.43
CA VAL A 58 -17.15 -6.47 -1.34
C VAL A 58 -17.51 -7.74 -0.57
N THR A 59 -18.61 -8.38 -0.97
CA THR A 59 -19.16 -9.55 -0.25
C THR A 59 -18.90 -10.86 -0.97
N SER A 60 -18.66 -10.82 -2.27
CA SER A 60 -18.51 -12.01 -3.12
C SER A 60 -17.22 -12.00 -3.94
N ARG A 61 -16.81 -13.20 -4.37
CA ARG A 61 -15.63 -13.34 -5.27
C ARG A 61 -15.83 -12.65 -6.62
N ALA A 62 -17.06 -12.55 -7.11
CA ALA A 62 -17.35 -11.89 -8.37
C ALA A 62 -17.12 -10.38 -8.29
N GLU A 63 -17.36 -9.79 -7.13
CA GLU A 63 -17.12 -8.36 -6.90
C GLU A 63 -15.64 -8.01 -6.72
N LEU A 64 -14.76 -9.00 -6.43
CA LEU A 64 -13.33 -8.77 -6.32
C LEU A 64 -12.70 -8.22 -7.60
N ASN A 65 -13.31 -8.45 -8.75
CA ASN A 65 -12.87 -7.86 -10.02
C ASN A 65 -13.09 -6.32 -10.08
N ARG A 66 -13.86 -5.78 -9.14
CA ARG A 66 -14.13 -4.33 -9.02
C ARG A 66 -13.28 -3.65 -7.95
N LEU A 67 -12.33 -4.37 -7.36
CA LEU A 67 -11.42 -3.80 -6.37
C LEU A 67 -10.69 -2.59 -6.94
N VAL A 68 -10.76 -1.48 -6.22
CA VAL A 68 -9.98 -0.28 -6.52
C VAL A 68 -8.64 -0.41 -5.81
N PHE A 69 -7.59 -0.57 -6.59
CA PHE A 69 -6.23 -0.62 -6.03
C PHE A 69 -5.69 0.79 -5.81
N PRO A 70 -4.80 0.97 -4.83
CA PRO A 70 -4.07 2.22 -4.67
C PRO A 70 -3.35 2.63 -5.95
N LEU A 71 -3.11 3.92 -6.11
CA LEU A 71 -2.29 4.42 -7.21
C LEU A 71 -0.86 3.88 -7.08
N ALA A 72 -0.20 3.69 -8.23
CA ALA A 72 1.23 3.35 -8.24
C ALA A 72 2.04 4.37 -7.43
N ASN A 73 3.06 3.92 -6.72
CA ASN A 73 3.86 4.73 -5.80
C ASN A 73 3.12 5.31 -4.58
N SER A 74 1.91 4.81 -4.27
CA SER A 74 1.29 5.11 -2.97
C SER A 74 2.15 4.56 -1.82
N PRO A 75 2.09 5.18 -0.63
CA PRO A 75 2.75 4.62 0.54
C PRO A 75 2.27 3.18 0.81
N PRO A 76 3.12 2.32 1.36
CA PRO A 76 2.70 1.01 1.83
C PRO A 76 1.56 1.12 2.86
N ILE A 77 0.65 0.16 2.80
CA ILE A 77 -0.45 0.05 3.77
C ILE A 77 0.06 -0.75 4.98
N SER A 78 0.13 -0.11 6.14
CA SER A 78 0.68 -0.68 7.38
C SER A 78 -0.14 -1.87 7.92
N GLU A 79 -1.43 -1.91 7.60
CA GLU A 79 -2.36 -2.98 7.99
C GLU A 79 -2.22 -4.24 7.15
N LEU A 80 -1.49 -4.18 6.03
CA LEU A 80 -1.16 -5.33 5.19
C LEU A 80 0.19 -5.94 5.57
N GLN A 81 0.51 -7.09 4.97
CA GLN A 81 1.85 -7.66 5.05
C GLN A 81 2.89 -6.65 4.54
N PRO A 82 4.11 -6.64 5.09
CA PRO A 82 5.18 -5.80 4.57
C PRO A 82 5.32 -5.92 3.06
N PRO A 83 5.68 -4.83 2.36
CA PRO A 83 5.88 -4.88 0.93
C PRO A 83 6.89 -5.94 0.52
N ARG A 84 6.56 -6.70 -0.51
CA ARG A 84 7.52 -7.55 -1.21
C ARG A 84 8.35 -6.68 -2.13
N THR A 85 9.62 -7.03 -2.29
CA THR A 85 10.60 -6.30 -3.12
C THR A 85 10.96 -7.04 -4.40
N ASP A 86 10.40 -8.25 -4.58
CA ASP A 86 10.66 -9.16 -5.69
C ASP A 86 9.53 -9.16 -6.74
N GLY A 87 8.69 -8.16 -6.73
CA GLY A 87 7.63 -7.98 -7.71
C GLY A 87 8.19 -7.81 -9.13
N MET A 88 7.49 -8.39 -10.10
CA MET A 88 7.72 -8.21 -11.54
C MET A 88 6.46 -7.62 -12.15
N GLN A 89 6.57 -6.45 -12.77
CA GLN A 89 5.45 -5.74 -13.41
C GLN A 89 5.54 -5.80 -14.92
N CYS A 90 4.45 -6.18 -15.55
CA CYS A 90 4.30 -6.16 -16.99
C CYS A 90 4.42 -4.73 -17.51
N GLU A 91 5.23 -4.52 -18.56
CA GLU A 91 5.47 -3.23 -19.22
C GLU A 91 4.79 -3.11 -20.59
N PHE A 92 3.91 -4.04 -20.92
CA PHE A 92 3.10 -3.90 -22.13
C PHE A 92 2.10 -2.76 -22.02
N GLU A 93 1.90 -2.07 -23.12
CA GLU A 93 0.85 -1.08 -23.28
C GLU A 93 -0.19 -1.62 -24.27
N ASP A 94 -1.46 -1.29 -24.01
CA ASP A 94 -2.54 -1.59 -24.94
C ASP A 94 -2.57 -0.57 -26.12
N ASP A 95 -3.43 -0.82 -27.11
CA ASP A 95 -3.59 0.05 -28.28
C ASP A 95 -3.97 1.51 -27.93
N ASN A 96 -4.43 1.75 -26.70
CA ASN A 96 -4.77 3.06 -26.16
C ASN A 96 -3.68 3.64 -25.27
N SER A 97 -2.45 3.14 -25.32
CA SER A 97 -1.31 3.54 -24.48
C SER A 97 -1.57 3.39 -22.98
N ARG A 98 -2.40 2.43 -22.58
CA ARG A 98 -2.60 2.09 -21.18
C ARG A 98 -1.62 1.01 -20.78
N SER A 99 -0.77 1.31 -19.83
CA SER A 99 0.19 0.36 -19.30
C SER A 99 -0.52 -0.78 -18.57
N CYS A 100 -0.10 -2.01 -18.86
CA CYS A 100 -0.52 -3.19 -18.12
C CYS A 100 0.02 -3.07 -16.68
N ARG A 101 -0.88 -3.20 -15.70
CA ARG A 101 -0.53 -3.09 -14.29
C ARG A 101 -0.43 -4.45 -13.60
N PHE A 102 -0.34 -5.52 -14.37
CA PHE A 102 -0.22 -6.86 -13.79
C PHE A 102 1.14 -7.01 -13.10
N ILE A 103 1.11 -7.42 -11.84
CA ILE A 103 2.30 -7.67 -11.02
C ILE A 103 2.24 -9.10 -10.50
N SER A 104 3.36 -9.80 -10.55
CA SER A 104 3.54 -11.11 -9.93
C SER A 104 4.92 -11.21 -9.28
N CYS A 105 5.00 -11.92 -8.17
CA CYS A 105 6.28 -12.30 -7.54
C CYS A 105 6.75 -13.70 -8.01
N HIS A 106 6.12 -14.27 -9.02
CA HIS A 106 6.48 -15.56 -9.61
C HIS A 106 6.73 -15.41 -11.10
N GLU A 107 7.94 -15.79 -11.54
CA GLU A 107 8.36 -15.64 -12.93
C GLU A 107 7.47 -16.41 -13.90
N ASP A 108 7.02 -17.61 -13.52
CA ASP A 108 6.12 -18.40 -14.35
C ASP A 108 4.77 -17.72 -14.60
N GLN A 109 4.26 -17.01 -13.60
CA GLN A 109 2.99 -16.30 -13.69
C GLN A 109 3.11 -15.06 -14.58
N ILE A 110 4.17 -14.26 -14.43
CA ILE A 110 4.36 -13.09 -15.30
C ILE A 110 4.62 -13.52 -16.74
N ARG A 111 5.37 -14.60 -16.97
CA ARG A 111 5.57 -15.17 -18.31
C ARG A 111 4.28 -15.68 -18.91
N LYS A 112 3.45 -16.36 -18.13
CA LYS A 112 2.14 -16.84 -18.56
C LYS A 112 1.25 -15.68 -18.95
N HIS A 113 1.16 -14.65 -18.10
CA HIS A 113 0.39 -13.43 -18.35
C HIS A 113 0.86 -12.74 -19.67
N CYS A 114 2.16 -12.48 -19.82
CA CYS A 114 2.67 -11.83 -21.05
C CYS A 114 2.37 -12.62 -22.31
N ARG A 115 2.36 -13.96 -22.24
CA ARG A 115 2.03 -14.81 -23.38
C ARG A 115 0.52 -14.81 -23.70
N GLU A 116 -0.32 -14.94 -22.67
CA GLU A 116 -1.77 -15.10 -22.84
C GLU A 116 -2.46 -13.78 -23.15
N GLU A 117 -2.06 -12.70 -22.50
CA GLU A 117 -2.72 -11.40 -22.63
C GLU A 117 -2.08 -10.51 -23.71
N HIS A 118 -0.76 -10.70 -23.98
CA HIS A 118 -0.02 -9.83 -24.90
C HIS A 118 0.64 -10.57 -26.06
N GLY A 119 0.42 -11.88 -26.18
CA GLY A 119 1.00 -12.67 -27.28
C GLY A 119 2.53 -12.73 -27.29
N TRP A 120 3.18 -12.45 -26.15
CA TRP A 120 4.64 -12.45 -26.08
C TRP A 120 5.22 -13.85 -26.23
N GLU A 121 6.16 -13.98 -27.15
CA GLU A 121 6.93 -15.21 -27.33
C GLU A 121 8.39 -14.99 -26.93
N ASN A 122 8.92 -15.90 -26.12
CA ASN A 122 10.34 -15.88 -25.80
C ASN A 122 11.14 -16.37 -27.02
N LYS A 123 11.56 -15.45 -27.88
CA LYS A 123 12.35 -15.76 -29.07
C LYS A 123 13.80 -16.13 -28.78
N GLN A 124 14.26 -15.97 -27.55
CA GLN A 124 15.62 -16.32 -27.15
C GLN A 124 15.71 -17.80 -26.77
N LYS A 125 15.75 -18.67 -27.76
CA LYS A 125 16.08 -20.08 -27.60
C LYS A 125 17.61 -20.23 -27.54
N GLY A 126 18.14 -20.63 -26.39
CA GLY A 126 19.56 -20.97 -26.22
C GLY A 126 20.26 -20.27 -25.09
N ARG A 127 21.53 -20.62 -24.86
CA ARG A 127 22.38 -19.98 -23.85
C ARG A 127 22.65 -18.52 -24.27
N PRO A 128 22.42 -17.53 -23.40
CA PRO A 128 22.72 -16.13 -23.74
C PRO A 128 24.17 -16.01 -24.16
N LYS A 129 24.45 -15.28 -25.23
CA LYS A 129 25.82 -14.88 -25.56
C LYS A 129 26.30 -13.96 -24.45
N ALA A 130 27.57 -14.10 -24.05
CA ALA A 130 28.17 -13.25 -23.04
C ALA A 130 27.99 -11.77 -23.44
N GLY A 131 27.40 -10.96 -22.55
CA GLY A 131 27.16 -9.53 -22.79
C GLY A 131 25.78 -9.17 -23.35
N THR A 132 24.88 -10.14 -23.60
CA THR A 132 23.50 -9.84 -24.02
C THR A 132 22.58 -9.99 -22.81
N GLU A 133 22.08 -8.88 -22.26
CA GLU A 133 21.03 -8.92 -21.26
C GLU A 133 19.74 -9.45 -21.87
N LYS A 134 19.07 -10.37 -21.16
CA LYS A 134 17.75 -10.83 -21.57
C LYS A 134 16.76 -9.70 -21.37
N GLN A 135 16.28 -9.13 -22.45
CA GLN A 135 15.17 -8.18 -22.38
C GLN A 135 13.86 -8.97 -22.18
N PHE A 136 13.30 -8.83 -20.98
CA PHE A 136 11.96 -9.32 -20.69
C PHE A 136 10.96 -8.16 -20.79
N PRO A 137 9.69 -8.44 -21.13
CA PRO A 137 8.65 -7.40 -21.21
C PRO A 137 8.07 -7.07 -19.84
N TRP A 138 8.87 -7.14 -18.82
CA TRP A 138 8.52 -6.72 -17.45
C TRP A 138 9.73 -6.16 -16.73
N ARG A 139 9.48 -5.23 -15.82
CA ARG A 139 10.50 -4.74 -14.89
C ARG A 139 10.45 -5.55 -13.60
N SER A 140 11.62 -5.81 -13.02
CA SER A 140 11.78 -6.53 -11.76
C SER A 140 12.10 -5.56 -10.61
N GLY A 141 12.01 -6.05 -9.37
CA GLY A 141 12.31 -5.25 -8.18
C GLY A 141 11.18 -4.29 -7.80
N VAL A 142 9.96 -4.56 -8.23
CA VAL A 142 8.79 -3.75 -7.90
C VAL A 142 8.37 -4.02 -6.46
N HIS A 143 8.25 -2.96 -5.66
CA HIS A 143 7.69 -3.05 -4.32
C HIS A 143 6.17 -3.19 -4.43
N CYS A 144 5.63 -4.25 -3.85
CA CYS A 144 4.20 -4.55 -4.02
C CYS A 144 3.57 -5.18 -2.77
N GLN A 145 2.28 -4.93 -2.63
CA GLN A 145 1.42 -5.54 -1.61
C GLN A 145 0.18 -6.16 -2.26
N HIS A 146 -0.60 -6.90 -1.50
CA HIS A 146 -1.90 -7.44 -1.94
C HIS A 146 -2.89 -7.42 -0.79
N PHE A 147 -4.18 -7.28 -1.10
CA PHE A 147 -5.22 -7.33 -0.08
C PHE A 147 -5.54 -8.76 0.35
N PHE A 148 -5.70 -9.67 -0.62
CA PHE A 148 -6.09 -11.05 -0.36
C PHE A 148 -4.97 -12.02 -0.64
N VAL A 149 -4.80 -13.01 0.20
CA VAL A 149 -3.73 -14.03 0.07
C VAL A 149 -3.99 -15.00 -1.09
N ARG A 150 -5.26 -15.25 -1.44
CA ARG A 150 -5.66 -16.24 -2.44
C ARG A 150 -6.89 -15.80 -3.22
N GLY A 151 -7.04 -16.36 -4.42
CA GLY A 151 -8.22 -16.16 -5.27
C GLY A 151 -8.15 -14.91 -6.14
N PRO A 152 -9.25 -14.50 -6.78
CA PRO A 152 -9.27 -13.41 -7.76
C PRO A 152 -8.80 -12.06 -7.21
N GLY A 153 -8.97 -11.83 -5.91
CA GLY A 153 -8.51 -10.62 -5.25
C GLY A 153 -7.04 -10.61 -4.82
N ALA A 154 -6.30 -11.71 -5.04
CA ALA A 154 -4.88 -11.83 -4.67
C ALA A 154 -3.93 -11.12 -5.67
N GLN A 155 -4.45 -10.14 -6.39
CA GLN A 155 -3.66 -9.31 -7.29
C GLN A 155 -2.76 -8.39 -6.48
N TYR A 156 -1.50 -8.30 -6.89
CA TYR A 156 -0.54 -7.35 -6.36
C TYR A 156 -0.78 -5.95 -6.92
N PHE A 157 -0.51 -4.95 -6.10
CA PHE A 157 -0.44 -3.55 -6.50
C PHE A 157 0.89 -2.95 -6.07
N GLU A 158 1.39 -2.02 -6.87
CA GLU A 158 2.65 -1.34 -6.61
C GLU A 158 2.50 -0.36 -5.45
N VAL A 159 3.52 -0.34 -4.60
CA VAL A 159 3.69 0.65 -3.54
C VAL A 159 5.06 1.29 -3.67
N ARG A 160 5.21 2.48 -3.11
CA ARG A 160 6.50 3.14 -3.05
C ARG A 160 7.50 2.30 -2.26
N ALA A 161 8.73 2.19 -2.75
CA ALA A 161 9.82 1.72 -1.93
C ALA A 161 9.85 2.58 -0.66
N GLU A 162 9.80 1.97 0.52
CA GLU A 162 10.21 2.70 1.70
C GLU A 162 11.66 3.10 1.44
N GLU A 163 11.89 4.39 1.23
CA GLU A 163 13.24 4.91 1.45
C GLU A 163 13.55 4.44 2.86
N SER A 164 14.45 3.48 2.98
CA SER A 164 15.01 3.10 4.27
C SER A 164 15.43 4.44 4.85
N SER A 165 14.64 4.94 5.83
CA SER A 165 15.11 5.98 6.71
C SER A 165 16.53 5.54 7.04
N PRO A 166 17.55 6.35 6.76
CA PRO A 166 18.92 5.93 7.05
C PRO A 166 18.81 5.36 8.45
N ALA A 167 19.14 4.07 8.59
CA ALA A 167 19.18 3.44 9.88
C ALA A 167 19.93 4.45 10.71
N ILE A 168 19.24 5.04 11.70
CA ILE A 168 19.89 5.84 12.71
C ILE A 168 20.82 4.80 13.34
N SER A 169 21.99 4.69 12.74
CA SER A 169 23.10 4.03 13.38
C SER A 169 23.13 4.73 14.73
N SER A 170 23.00 3.98 15.80
CA SER A 170 23.21 4.39 17.17
C SER A 170 24.71 4.72 17.35
N GLY A 171 25.16 5.70 16.59
CA GLY A 171 26.42 6.36 16.67
C GLY A 171 26.11 7.82 16.93
N ASP A 172 26.29 8.23 18.18
CA ASP A 172 26.38 9.61 18.65
C ASP A 172 25.45 10.62 17.96
N VAL A 173 24.17 10.58 18.37
CA VAL A 173 23.32 11.76 18.20
C VAL A 173 23.98 12.83 19.08
N ASP A 174 24.63 13.80 18.44
CA ASP A 174 25.14 14.98 19.14
C ASP A 174 23.93 15.72 19.74
N LEU A 175 23.61 15.35 20.98
CA LEU A 175 22.48 15.85 21.72
C LEU A 175 22.56 17.37 21.89
N ASP A 176 23.77 17.94 21.83
CA ASP A 176 24.02 19.37 21.95
C ASP A 176 23.73 20.08 20.62
N ALA A 177 23.99 19.47 19.47
CA ALA A 177 23.61 20.01 18.17
C ALA A 177 22.06 20.02 18.03
N ALA A 178 21.39 18.96 18.45
CA ALA A 178 19.91 18.89 18.43
C ALA A 178 19.27 19.93 19.38
N LYS A 179 19.82 20.13 20.57
CA LYS A 179 19.37 21.17 21.50
C LYS A 179 19.59 22.58 20.97
N THR A 180 20.69 22.80 20.26
CA THR A 180 21.02 24.10 19.65
C THR A 180 20.05 24.42 18.51
N ALA A 181 19.76 23.45 17.64
CA ALA A 181 18.78 23.60 16.57
C ALA A 181 17.35 23.88 17.11
N LEU A 182 16.93 23.19 18.17
CA LEU A 182 15.65 23.43 18.80
C LEU A 182 15.55 24.84 19.43
N LYS A 183 16.61 25.32 20.10
CA LYS A 183 16.67 26.69 20.63
C LYS A 183 16.58 27.72 19.53
N GLN A 184 17.27 27.55 18.40
CA GLN A 184 17.19 28.46 17.27
C GLN A 184 15.79 28.49 16.66
N ALA A 185 15.14 27.35 16.46
CA ALA A 185 13.78 27.30 15.96
C ALA A 185 12.77 27.98 16.89
N MET A 186 12.90 27.79 18.21
CA MET A 186 12.06 28.50 19.20
C MET A 186 12.32 30.01 19.22
N GLN A 187 13.53 30.45 18.99
CA GLN A 187 13.89 31.86 18.93
C GLN A 187 13.30 32.53 17.68
N GLN A 188 13.39 31.86 16.52
CA GLN A 188 12.77 32.32 15.28
C GLN A 188 11.25 32.43 15.41
N ALA A 189 10.58 31.42 15.94
CA ALA A 189 9.14 31.46 16.15
C ALA A 189 8.69 32.61 17.09
N LYS A 190 9.48 32.93 18.11
CA LYS A 190 9.24 34.09 18.98
C LYS A 190 9.41 35.43 18.27
N GLU A 191 10.40 35.55 17.42
CA GLU A 191 10.65 36.78 16.66
C GLU A 191 9.56 37.02 15.62
N GLU A 192 9.10 35.97 14.91
CA GLU A 192 7.98 36.02 13.96
C GLU A 192 6.67 36.40 14.64
N ALA A 193 6.37 35.85 15.83
CA ALA A 193 5.21 36.22 16.61
C ALA A 193 5.26 37.69 17.07
N ARG A 194 6.45 38.22 17.40
CA ARG A 194 6.65 39.61 17.80
C ARG A 194 6.46 40.57 16.64
N CYS A 195 6.87 40.17 15.41
CA CYS A 195 6.72 40.96 14.21
C CYS A 195 5.25 41.08 13.75
N GLN A 196 4.40 40.10 14.07
CA GLN A 196 2.96 40.13 13.77
C GLN A 196 2.17 41.09 14.69
N ILE A 197 2.67 41.36 15.92
CA ILE A 197 2.01 42.26 16.88
C ILE A 197 2.29 43.76 16.59
N THR A 198 3.31 44.07 15.78
CA THR A 198 3.74 45.46 15.51
C THR A 198 3.26 46.04 14.19
N LYS A 199 2.32 45.40 13.48
CA LYS A 199 1.66 46.06 12.32
C LYS A 199 0.60 47.01 12.82
N PRO A 200 0.73 48.35 12.58
CA PRO A 200 -0.32 49.31 12.93
C PRO A 200 -1.54 49.06 12.04
N GLU A 201 -2.71 49.08 12.64
CA GLU A 201 -4.02 49.07 11.99
C GLU A 201 -4.16 50.34 11.16
N GLU A 202 -4.10 50.24 9.83
CA GLU A 202 -4.35 51.36 8.95
C GLU A 202 -5.82 51.79 9.11
N ALA A 203 -5.97 53.03 9.53
CA ALA A 203 -7.24 53.73 9.71
C ALA A 203 -8.09 53.66 8.45
N ARG A 204 -9.31 53.13 8.54
CA ARG A 204 -10.36 53.27 7.54
C ARG A 204 -10.80 54.74 7.47
N GLU A 205 -10.55 55.39 6.36
CA GLU A 205 -11.15 56.67 6.05
C GLU A 205 -12.67 56.50 5.84
N PRO A 206 -13.50 57.41 6.34
CA PRO A 206 -14.94 57.43 6.07
C PRO A 206 -15.17 57.95 4.65
N ASN A 207 -15.95 57.24 3.87
CA ASN A 207 -16.38 57.63 2.53
C ASN A 207 -17.50 58.69 2.64
N PRO A 208 -17.54 59.71 1.80
CA PRO A 208 -18.51 60.81 1.81
C PRO A 208 -19.94 60.41 1.40
#